data_0d7bed5133551a5d81142a85ac540fed
#
_entry.id   0d7bed5133551a5d81142a85ac540fed
#
_cell.length_a   1.000
_cell.length_b   1.000
_cell.length_c   1.000
_cell.angle_alpha   90.00
_cell.angle_beta   90.00
_cell.angle_gamma   90.00
#
_symmetry.space_group_name_H-M   'P 1'
#
loop_
_entity.id
_entity.type
_entity.pdbx_description
1 polymer ?
#
loop_
_entity_poly.entity_id
_entity_poly.type
_entity_poly.pdbx_seq_one_letter_code
_entity_poly.pdbx_strand_id
1 'polypeptide(L)'
;MGCSEGVGFYENERPNERSFSVGCFSGNGKVKLINNTYKKVKDLIKGDKLENNSIVQCLVVIKVNKIIKVVEINGVFYSLKHPIMYNGNWTYPQNIKKPIEVFIDNWYNLVLSNGYSVKINDIEAITLGHCQVNGVAYHPYFGTEKVIQALKKYNQFNDGKILIDKKLNIERDENERIISYY
;
A
#
# COMPACT_ATOMS: atom_id res chain seq x y z
N MET A 1 -8.38 18.77 0.06
CA MET A 1 -7.07 19.46 0.08
C MET A 1 -6.17 18.75 -0.90
N GLY A 2 -5.62 19.47 -1.90
CA GLY A 2 -4.75 18.89 -2.91
C GLY A 2 -3.34 18.67 -2.34
N CYS A 3 -2.69 17.55 -2.73
CA CYS A 3 -1.29 17.30 -2.41
C CYS A 3 -0.40 18.25 -3.22
N SER A 4 0.48 19.01 -2.56
CA SER A 4 1.50 19.81 -3.23
C SER A 4 2.63 18.93 -3.81
N GLU A 5 3.16 19.26 -4.98
CA GLU A 5 4.26 18.55 -5.60
C GLU A 5 5.58 18.85 -4.88
N GLY A 6 6.15 17.85 -4.23
CA GLY A 6 7.49 17.92 -3.63
C GLY A 6 8.55 17.34 -4.56
N VAL A 7 9.72 17.99 -4.66
CA VAL A 7 10.87 17.54 -5.45
C VAL A 7 11.74 16.64 -4.60
N GLY A 8 11.74 15.33 -4.86
CA GLY A 8 12.56 14.35 -4.15
C GLY A 8 13.64 13.72 -5.04
N PHE A 9 14.84 13.52 -4.49
CA PHE A 9 15.94 12.83 -5.14
C PHE A 9 15.76 11.31 -5.04
N TYR A 10 16.02 10.58 -6.13
CA TYR A 10 15.84 9.12 -6.22
C TYR A 10 17.17 8.40 -6.46
N GLU A 11 17.41 7.32 -5.72
CA GLU A 11 18.49 6.39 -6.01
C GLU A 11 18.08 5.42 -7.13
N ASN A 12 19.01 5.15 -8.04
CA ASN A 12 18.84 4.32 -9.23
C ASN A 12 18.56 2.86 -8.90
N GLU A 13 17.39 2.36 -9.31
CA GLU A 13 17.05 0.94 -9.30
C GLU A 13 17.64 0.24 -10.55
N ARG A 14 18.23 -0.96 -10.36
CA ARG A 14 18.76 -1.76 -11.48
C ARG A 14 17.62 -2.32 -12.36
N PRO A 15 17.81 -2.45 -13.71
CA PRO A 15 16.72 -2.70 -14.67
C PRO A 15 16.05 -4.07 -14.63
N ASN A 16 16.49 -5.03 -13.81
CA ASN A 16 16.09 -6.44 -13.93
C ASN A 16 15.13 -6.98 -12.87
N GLU A 17 14.66 -6.19 -11.94
CA GLU A 17 13.56 -6.59 -11.05
C GLU A 17 12.33 -5.72 -11.33
N ARG A 18 11.57 -6.10 -12.37
CA ARG A 18 10.23 -5.55 -12.61
C ARG A 18 9.27 -6.07 -11.53
N SER A 19 9.51 -5.71 -10.29
CA SER A 19 8.57 -5.95 -9.22
C SER A 19 7.53 -4.83 -9.22
N PHE A 20 6.28 -5.21 -9.13
CA PHE A 20 5.18 -4.33 -8.76
C PHE A 20 5.55 -3.66 -7.43
N SER A 21 6.02 -2.43 -7.45
CA SER A 21 6.31 -1.71 -6.21
C SER A 21 5.13 -0.82 -5.77
N VAL A 22 3.90 -1.31 -5.92
CA VAL A 22 2.83 -0.85 -5.05
C VAL A 22 3.16 -1.42 -3.69
N GLY A 23 3.46 -0.58 -2.71
CA GLY A 23 3.59 -1.05 -1.35
C GLY A 23 2.32 -1.81 -0.95
N CYS A 24 2.45 -3.08 -0.56
CA CYS A 24 1.34 -3.96 -0.24
C CYS A 24 1.65 -4.78 1.01
N PHE A 25 0.59 -5.27 1.66
CA PHE A 25 0.66 -6.14 2.83
C PHE A 25 -0.30 -7.34 2.68
N SER A 26 -0.03 -8.39 3.45
CA SER A 26 -0.87 -9.61 3.46
C SER A 26 -2.20 -9.37 4.19
N GLY A 27 -3.22 -10.14 3.83
CA GLY A 27 -4.58 -9.95 4.31
C GLY A 27 -4.88 -10.49 5.72
N ASN A 28 -3.98 -11.27 6.33
CA ASN A 28 -4.25 -11.95 7.61
C ASN A 28 -3.92 -11.11 8.85
N GLY A 29 -3.21 -10.00 8.71
CA GLY A 29 -2.90 -9.08 9.80
C GLY A 29 -4.17 -8.48 10.41
N LYS A 30 -4.15 -8.23 11.71
CA LYS A 30 -5.27 -7.66 12.46
C LYS A 30 -5.20 -6.15 12.51
N VAL A 31 -6.31 -5.51 12.22
CA VAL A 31 -6.51 -4.06 12.32
C VAL A 31 -7.51 -3.79 13.42
N LYS A 32 -7.16 -2.89 14.34
CA LYS A 32 -8.04 -2.47 15.42
C LYS A 32 -8.99 -1.38 14.95
N LEU A 33 -10.27 -1.56 15.26
CA LEU A 33 -11.32 -0.59 14.99
C LEU A 33 -11.56 0.33 16.21
N ILE A 34 -12.22 1.45 15.99
CA ILE A 34 -12.49 2.46 17.02
C ILE A 34 -13.31 1.92 18.20
N ASN A 35 -14.12 0.90 17.96
CA ASN A 35 -14.91 0.21 18.98
C ASN A 35 -14.15 -0.87 19.76
N ASN A 36 -12.81 -0.90 19.65
CA ASN A 36 -11.90 -1.89 20.24
C ASN A 36 -12.06 -3.32 19.73
N THR A 37 -12.80 -3.55 18.67
CA THR A 37 -12.81 -4.85 17.96
C THR A 37 -11.68 -4.95 16.95
N TYR A 38 -11.41 -6.16 16.46
CA TYR A 38 -10.38 -6.41 15.45
C TYR A 38 -10.99 -7.06 14.21
N LYS A 39 -10.53 -6.63 13.06
CA LYS A 39 -10.77 -7.30 11.76
C LYS A 39 -9.44 -7.67 11.11
N LYS A 40 -9.43 -8.73 10.30
CA LYS A 40 -8.30 -8.96 9.39
C LYS A 40 -8.34 -7.93 8.27
N VAL A 41 -7.18 -7.57 7.73
CA VAL A 41 -7.10 -6.65 6.58
C VAL A 41 -8.05 -7.06 5.45
N LYS A 42 -8.07 -8.35 5.09
CA LYS A 42 -8.90 -8.87 4.00
C LYS A 42 -10.42 -8.76 4.25
N ASP A 43 -10.82 -8.59 5.51
CA ASP A 43 -12.23 -8.52 5.95
C ASP A 43 -12.69 -7.06 6.19
N LEU A 44 -11.81 -6.08 5.96
CA LEU A 44 -12.17 -4.67 6.06
C LEU A 44 -13.15 -4.30 4.94
N ILE A 45 -14.12 -3.46 5.29
CA ILE A 45 -15.14 -2.97 4.37
C ILE A 45 -15.21 -1.44 4.42
N LYS A 46 -15.77 -0.86 3.38
CA LYS A 46 -16.07 0.58 3.31
C LYS A 46 -16.88 1.02 4.53
N GLY A 47 -16.46 2.10 5.18
CA GLY A 47 -17.10 2.64 6.37
C GLY A 47 -16.52 2.12 7.68
N ASP A 48 -15.66 1.08 7.69
CA ASP A 48 -14.96 0.68 8.91
C ASP A 48 -14.12 1.86 9.44
N LYS A 49 -14.32 2.20 10.71
CA LYS A 49 -13.56 3.24 11.41
C LYS A 49 -12.40 2.61 12.17
N LEU A 50 -11.20 3.00 11.82
CA LEU A 50 -9.97 2.52 12.43
C LEU A 50 -9.71 3.23 13.77
N GLU A 51 -8.84 2.66 14.62
CA GLU A 51 -8.52 3.24 15.95
C GLU A 51 -7.98 4.68 15.89
N ASN A 52 -7.35 5.07 14.78
CA ASN A 52 -6.84 6.43 14.53
C ASN A 52 -7.88 7.38 13.93
N ASN A 53 -9.17 7.04 13.96
CA ASN A 53 -10.30 7.76 13.35
C ASN A 53 -10.30 7.79 11.81
N SER A 54 -9.37 7.11 11.14
CA SER A 54 -9.44 6.95 9.68
C SER A 54 -10.59 6.05 9.30
N ILE A 55 -11.20 6.32 8.14
CA ILE A 55 -12.34 5.55 7.62
C ILE A 55 -11.93 4.86 6.34
N VAL A 56 -12.15 3.55 6.26
CA VAL A 56 -11.90 2.77 5.05
C VAL A 56 -12.85 3.23 3.94
N GLN A 57 -12.30 3.72 2.84
CA GLN A 57 -13.05 4.08 1.65
C GLN A 57 -13.10 2.94 0.64
N CYS A 58 -11.95 2.26 0.45
CA CYS A 58 -11.86 1.14 -0.48
C CYS A 58 -10.74 0.18 -0.06
N LEU A 59 -11.03 -1.11 -0.09
CA LEU A 59 -10.05 -2.19 0.00
C LEU A 59 -9.59 -2.56 -1.41
N VAL A 60 -8.32 -2.39 -1.70
CA VAL A 60 -7.72 -2.77 -2.98
C VAL A 60 -7.06 -4.13 -2.82
N VAL A 61 -7.51 -5.10 -3.60
CA VAL A 61 -7.02 -6.48 -3.63
C VAL A 61 -6.33 -6.73 -4.96
N ILE A 62 -5.08 -7.16 -4.92
CA ILE A 62 -4.27 -7.45 -6.10
C ILE A 62 -3.96 -8.94 -6.12
N LYS A 63 -4.46 -9.64 -7.12
CA LYS A 63 -4.22 -11.07 -7.31
C LYS A 63 -2.78 -11.31 -7.74
N VAL A 64 -2.09 -12.20 -7.05
CA VAL A 64 -0.67 -12.51 -7.27
C VAL A 64 -0.49 -13.96 -7.71
N ASN A 65 -0.96 -14.91 -6.92
CA ASN A 65 -0.90 -16.36 -7.16
C ASN A 65 0.50 -16.87 -7.57
N LYS A 66 1.53 -16.46 -6.85
CA LYS A 66 2.91 -16.89 -7.11
C LYS A 66 3.79 -16.80 -5.87
N ILE A 67 4.95 -17.48 -5.93
CA ILE A 67 6.02 -17.32 -4.95
C ILE A 67 6.73 -16.00 -5.24
N ILE A 68 6.86 -15.16 -4.21
CA ILE A 68 7.54 -13.87 -4.29
C ILE A 68 8.36 -13.59 -3.03
N LYS A 69 9.33 -12.69 -3.15
CA LYS A 69 10.11 -12.20 -2.01
C LYS A 69 9.29 -11.21 -1.19
N VAL A 70 9.24 -11.43 0.11
CA VAL A 70 8.52 -10.60 1.09
C VAL A 70 9.36 -10.43 2.34
N VAL A 71 8.97 -9.50 3.20
CA VAL A 71 9.49 -9.42 4.57
C VAL A 71 8.35 -9.65 5.55
N GLU A 72 8.57 -10.54 6.50
CA GLU A 72 7.63 -10.78 7.59
C GLU A 72 7.96 -9.92 8.81
N ILE A 73 6.99 -9.09 9.24
CA ILE A 73 7.09 -8.29 10.46
C ILE A 73 5.80 -8.48 11.25
N ASN A 74 5.93 -8.89 12.51
CA ASN A 74 4.80 -9.16 13.42
C ASN A 74 3.71 -10.07 12.81
N GLY A 75 4.12 -11.10 12.03
CA GLY A 75 3.19 -12.04 11.41
C GLY A 75 2.43 -11.49 10.19
N VAL A 76 2.86 -10.35 9.66
CA VAL A 76 2.35 -9.75 8.43
C VAL A 76 3.44 -9.77 7.38
N PHE A 77 3.12 -10.23 6.17
CA PHE A 77 4.02 -10.09 5.03
C PHE A 77 3.84 -8.71 4.40
N TYR A 78 4.95 -8.06 4.14
CA TYR A 78 5.03 -6.78 3.42
C TYR A 78 5.85 -6.96 2.15
N SER A 79 5.48 -6.24 1.09
CA SER A 79 6.37 -6.08 -0.06
C SER A 79 7.65 -5.35 0.37
N LEU A 80 8.77 -5.60 -0.31
CA LEU A 80 10.10 -5.19 0.11
C LEU A 80 10.24 -3.69 0.42
N LYS A 81 9.53 -2.88 -0.37
CA LYS A 81 9.58 -1.40 -0.31
C LYS A 81 8.25 -0.78 0.12
N HIS A 82 7.43 -1.48 0.90
CA HIS A 82 6.25 -0.87 1.51
C HIS A 82 6.65 -0.05 2.72
N PRO A 83 6.51 1.29 2.73
CA PRO A 83 6.89 2.07 3.90
C PRO A 83 6.07 1.69 5.13
N ILE A 84 6.77 1.31 6.19
CA ILE A 84 6.20 1.05 7.52
C ILE A 84 6.89 1.89 8.58
N MET A 85 6.20 2.17 9.66
CA MET A 85 6.77 2.89 10.81
C MET A 85 7.54 1.92 11.68
N TYR A 86 8.85 2.12 11.77
CA TYR A 86 9.73 1.31 12.59
C TYR A 86 10.68 2.21 13.39
N ASN A 87 10.70 2.05 14.71
CA ASN A 87 11.47 2.89 15.62
C ASN A 87 11.28 4.41 15.38
N GLY A 88 10.03 4.83 15.13
CA GLY A 88 9.68 6.23 14.93
C GLY A 88 9.99 6.80 13.54
N ASN A 89 10.46 5.98 12.59
CA ASN A 89 10.80 6.43 11.25
C ASN A 89 10.13 5.56 10.17
N TRP A 90 9.70 6.18 9.07
CA TRP A 90 9.30 5.46 7.88
C TRP A 90 10.49 4.71 7.29
N THR A 91 10.36 3.40 7.13
CA THR A 91 11.45 2.50 6.73
C THR A 91 10.92 1.43 5.78
N TYR A 92 11.74 0.98 4.84
CA TYR A 92 11.40 -0.17 4.02
C TYR A 92 11.60 -1.48 4.80
N PRO A 93 10.66 -2.45 4.72
CA PRO A 93 10.78 -3.75 5.39
C PRO A 93 12.08 -4.47 5.12
N GLN A 94 12.58 -4.42 3.86
CA GLN A 94 13.85 -5.04 3.48
C GLN A 94 15.08 -4.51 4.21
N ASN A 95 14.99 -3.30 4.78
CA ASN A 95 16.07 -2.69 5.58
C ASN A 95 16.01 -3.11 7.05
N ILE A 96 14.92 -3.76 7.47
CA ILE A 96 14.69 -4.21 8.84
C ILE A 96 15.01 -5.69 8.99
N LYS A 97 14.55 -6.52 8.04
CA LYS A 97 14.66 -7.97 8.12
C LYS A 97 14.93 -8.57 6.74
N LYS A 98 15.68 -9.66 6.71
CA LYS A 98 16.02 -10.38 5.47
C LYS A 98 14.74 -10.87 4.77
N PRO A 99 14.60 -10.64 3.45
CA PRO A 99 13.49 -11.18 2.69
C PRO A 99 13.48 -12.71 2.66
N ILE A 100 12.27 -13.26 2.61
CA ILE A 100 11.98 -14.68 2.43
C ILE A 100 11.08 -14.89 1.21
N GLU A 101 11.09 -16.07 0.64
CA GLU A 101 10.21 -16.44 -0.47
C GLU A 101 8.99 -17.18 0.07
N VAL A 102 7.80 -16.68 -0.24
CA VAL A 102 6.52 -17.29 0.17
C VAL A 102 5.51 -17.23 -0.98
N PHE A 103 4.56 -18.16 -0.97
CA PHE A 103 3.41 -18.09 -1.86
C PHE A 103 2.42 -17.03 -1.38
N ILE A 104 2.07 -16.09 -2.25
CA ILE A 104 1.10 -15.03 -2.00
C ILE A 104 -0.06 -15.18 -2.97
N ASP A 105 -1.27 -15.38 -2.45
CA ASP A 105 -2.51 -15.36 -3.24
C ASP A 105 -2.84 -13.95 -3.69
N ASN A 106 -2.96 -13.05 -2.72
CA ASN A 106 -3.38 -11.67 -2.91
C ASN A 106 -2.54 -10.73 -2.05
N TRP A 107 -2.22 -9.58 -2.62
CA TRP A 107 -1.79 -8.40 -1.92
C TRP A 107 -2.96 -7.48 -1.61
N TYR A 108 -2.82 -6.70 -0.55
CA TYR A 108 -3.82 -5.76 -0.08
C TYR A 108 -3.23 -4.37 0.10
N ASN A 109 -4.04 -3.35 -0.15
CA ASN A 109 -3.81 -1.98 0.26
C ASN A 109 -5.15 -1.29 0.50
N LEU A 110 -5.13 -0.10 1.09
CA LEU A 110 -6.32 0.65 1.47
C LEU A 110 -6.31 2.05 0.86
N VAL A 111 -7.51 2.53 0.55
CA VAL A 111 -7.80 3.95 0.40
C VAL A 111 -8.59 4.38 1.63
N LEU A 112 -8.11 5.41 2.31
CA LEU A 112 -8.78 5.99 3.46
C LEU A 112 -9.44 7.32 3.05
N SER A 113 -10.59 7.63 3.63
CA SER A 113 -11.26 8.92 3.40
C SER A 113 -10.55 10.07 4.11
N ASN A 114 -9.85 9.76 5.18
CA ASN A 114 -9.01 10.65 5.98
C ASN A 114 -7.86 9.83 6.57
N GLY A 115 -6.74 10.47 6.83
CA GLY A 115 -5.53 9.79 7.28
C GLY A 115 -4.71 9.20 6.12
N TYR A 116 -3.60 8.57 6.44
CA TYR A 116 -2.57 8.15 5.48
C TYR A 116 -1.96 6.79 5.83
N SER A 117 -2.36 6.19 6.94
CA SER A 117 -1.78 4.93 7.43
C SER A 117 -2.80 4.05 8.13
N VAL A 118 -2.47 2.77 8.22
CA VAL A 118 -3.22 1.75 8.95
C VAL A 118 -2.26 1.00 9.88
N LYS A 119 -2.67 0.73 11.11
CA LYS A 119 -1.90 -0.12 12.03
C LYS A 119 -2.35 -1.58 11.89
N ILE A 120 -1.41 -2.46 11.50
CA ILE A 120 -1.63 -3.89 11.28
C ILE A 120 -0.70 -4.66 12.21
N ASN A 121 -1.25 -5.47 13.13
CA ASN A 121 -0.48 -6.16 14.18
C ASN A 121 0.53 -5.20 14.85
N ASP A 122 0.06 -4.01 15.24
CA ASP A 122 0.83 -2.94 15.88
C ASP A 122 1.92 -2.26 15.03
N ILE A 123 2.04 -2.60 13.76
CA ILE A 123 2.92 -1.92 12.80
C ILE A 123 2.10 -0.96 11.95
N GLU A 124 2.45 0.31 11.97
CA GLU A 124 1.84 1.33 11.12
C GLU A 124 2.40 1.21 9.70
N ALA A 125 1.51 1.05 8.72
CA ALA A 125 1.83 0.91 7.30
C ALA A 125 1.14 2.02 6.51
N ILE A 126 1.83 2.56 5.51
CA ILE A 126 1.28 3.60 4.66
C ILE A 126 0.16 3.05 3.76
N THR A 127 -0.79 3.91 3.38
CA THR A 127 -1.90 3.55 2.50
C THR A 127 -1.83 4.32 1.18
N LEU A 128 -2.71 4.04 0.23
CA LEU A 128 -2.75 4.75 -1.05
C LEU A 128 -3.26 6.20 -0.88
N GLY A 129 -2.69 7.13 -1.66
CA GLY A 129 -3.09 8.53 -1.63
C GLY A 129 -2.76 9.25 -0.32
N HIS A 130 -1.69 8.83 0.35
CA HIS A 130 -1.30 9.28 1.69
C HIS A 130 -0.74 10.71 1.77
N CYS A 131 -0.39 11.32 0.64
CA CYS A 131 0.15 12.69 0.52
C CYS A 131 1.42 12.98 1.35
N GLN A 132 2.20 11.94 1.70
CA GLN A 132 3.51 12.16 2.30
C GLN A 132 4.47 12.73 1.25
N VAL A 133 5.16 13.81 1.58
CA VAL A 133 5.97 14.59 0.63
C VAL A 133 7.48 14.37 0.79
N ASN A 134 7.91 13.65 1.83
CA ASN A 134 9.32 13.47 2.16
C ASN A 134 9.70 12.04 2.52
N GLY A 135 10.98 11.72 2.35
CA GLY A 135 11.58 10.46 2.82
C GLY A 135 11.08 9.23 2.09
N VAL A 136 11.21 8.09 2.76
CA VAL A 136 10.91 6.74 2.22
C VAL A 136 9.43 6.58 1.85
N ALA A 137 8.55 7.32 2.54
CA ALA A 137 7.11 7.25 2.31
C ALA A 137 6.67 7.99 1.05
N TYR A 138 7.47 8.94 0.56
CA TYR A 138 7.12 9.71 -0.64
C TYR A 138 7.03 8.82 -1.88
N HIS A 139 5.93 8.96 -2.63
CA HIS A 139 5.79 8.33 -3.94
C HIS A 139 4.98 9.24 -4.89
N PRO A 140 5.51 9.58 -6.09
CA PRO A 140 4.91 10.56 -6.99
C PRO A 140 3.58 10.13 -7.60
N TYR A 141 3.25 8.86 -7.52
CA TYR A 141 1.98 8.31 -7.99
C TYR A 141 1.15 7.73 -6.84
N PHE A 142 1.65 6.68 -6.15
CA PHE A 142 0.88 5.98 -5.12
C PHE A 142 0.61 6.83 -3.86
N GLY A 143 1.44 7.83 -3.61
CA GLY A 143 1.25 8.78 -2.51
C GLY A 143 0.32 9.94 -2.84
N THR A 144 -0.20 10.06 -4.05
CA THR A 144 -0.91 11.24 -4.51
C THR A 144 -2.36 10.93 -4.89
N GLU A 145 -3.13 11.97 -5.18
CA GLU A 145 -4.50 11.84 -5.69
C GLU A 145 -4.57 11.11 -7.06
N LYS A 146 -3.45 11.02 -7.80
CA LYS A 146 -3.39 10.32 -9.11
C LYS A 146 -3.84 8.86 -8.99
N VAL A 147 -3.36 8.12 -7.98
CA VAL A 147 -3.77 6.73 -7.75
C VAL A 147 -5.25 6.64 -7.41
N ILE A 148 -5.76 7.57 -6.61
CA ILE A 148 -7.18 7.60 -6.23
C ILE A 148 -8.06 7.82 -7.46
N GLN A 149 -7.70 8.76 -8.34
CA GLN A 149 -8.42 9.01 -9.58
C GLN A 149 -8.39 7.80 -10.53
N ALA A 150 -7.28 7.07 -10.60
CA ALA A 150 -7.20 5.82 -11.36
C ALA A 150 -8.11 4.74 -10.77
N LEU A 151 -8.12 4.57 -9.45
CA LEU A 151 -8.98 3.60 -8.77
C LEU A 151 -10.47 3.93 -8.92
N LYS A 152 -10.85 5.20 -8.93
CA LYS A 152 -12.24 5.64 -9.16
C LYS A 152 -12.79 5.28 -10.54
N LYS A 153 -11.94 4.95 -11.51
CA LYS A 153 -12.39 4.43 -12.83
C LYS A 153 -12.94 2.99 -12.76
N TYR A 154 -12.63 2.25 -11.71
CA TYR A 154 -13.22 0.94 -11.47
C TYR A 154 -14.62 1.10 -10.87
N ASN A 155 -15.64 0.50 -11.49
CA ASN A 155 -17.02 0.55 -10.97
C ASN A 155 -17.10 0.08 -9.52
N GLN A 156 -16.30 -0.91 -9.15
CA GLN A 156 -16.24 -1.49 -7.81
C GLN A 156 -15.69 -0.53 -6.73
N PHE A 157 -15.09 0.61 -7.11
CA PHE A 157 -14.61 1.60 -6.13
C PHE A 157 -15.74 2.09 -5.23
N ASN A 158 -16.91 2.34 -5.81
CA ASN A 158 -18.09 2.81 -5.07
C ASN A 158 -18.64 1.75 -4.10
N ASP A 159 -18.44 0.47 -4.42
CA ASP A 159 -18.80 -0.67 -3.56
C ASP A 159 -17.79 -0.85 -2.40
N GLY A 160 -16.65 -0.17 -2.47
CA GLY A 160 -15.64 -0.15 -1.41
C GLY A 160 -14.62 -1.31 -1.47
N LYS A 161 -14.61 -2.09 -2.56
CA LYS A 161 -13.63 -3.15 -2.78
C LYS A 161 -13.34 -3.33 -4.27
N ILE A 162 -12.07 -3.24 -4.64
CA ILE A 162 -11.59 -3.48 -6.00
C ILE A 162 -10.77 -4.76 -6.01
N LEU A 163 -11.04 -5.65 -6.97
CA LEU A 163 -10.21 -6.80 -7.29
C LEU A 163 -9.45 -6.53 -8.60
N ILE A 164 -8.12 -6.48 -8.51
CA ILE A 164 -7.22 -6.36 -9.66
C ILE A 164 -6.64 -7.74 -9.94
N ASP A 165 -7.13 -8.41 -10.96
CA ASP A 165 -6.74 -9.77 -11.35
C ASP A 165 -6.02 -9.83 -12.71
N LYS A 166 -5.89 -8.70 -13.40
CA LYS A 166 -5.22 -8.59 -14.69
C LYS A 166 -3.81 -8.05 -14.54
N LYS A 167 -2.93 -8.39 -15.48
CA LYS A 167 -1.65 -7.70 -15.62
C LYS A 167 -1.96 -6.22 -15.82
N LEU A 168 -1.63 -5.39 -14.84
CA LEU A 168 -1.74 -3.96 -14.97
C LEU A 168 -0.75 -3.47 -16.02
N ASN A 169 -1.22 -2.70 -16.98
CA ASN A 169 -0.35 -1.94 -17.85
C ASN A 169 0.20 -0.79 -17.03
N ILE A 170 1.51 -0.74 -16.88
CA ILE A 170 2.20 0.28 -16.10
C ILE A 170 2.85 1.22 -17.08
N GLU A 171 2.45 2.48 -17.05
CA GLU A 171 3.15 3.56 -17.73
C GLU A 171 4.24 4.12 -16.81
N ARG A 172 5.41 4.33 -17.40
CA ARG A 172 6.57 4.92 -16.72
C ARG A 172 7.00 6.17 -17.46
N ASP A 173 7.52 7.15 -16.72
CA ASP A 173 8.18 8.31 -17.32
C ASP A 173 9.60 7.97 -17.81
N GLU A 174 10.28 8.94 -18.39
CA GLU A 174 11.66 8.84 -18.89
C GLU A 174 12.70 8.44 -17.80
N ASN A 175 12.32 8.58 -16.52
CA ASN A 175 13.13 8.19 -15.38
C ASN A 175 12.66 6.86 -14.75
N GLU A 176 11.93 6.03 -15.52
CA GLU A 176 11.39 4.72 -15.08
C GLU A 176 10.40 4.78 -13.89
N ARG A 177 9.86 5.97 -13.55
CA ARG A 177 8.90 6.13 -12.46
C ARG A 177 7.49 5.81 -12.94
N ILE A 178 6.71 5.13 -12.11
CA ILE A 178 5.31 4.87 -12.42
C ILE A 178 4.51 6.17 -12.39
N ILE A 179 3.86 6.48 -13.52
CA ILE A 179 3.01 7.67 -13.68
C ILE A 179 1.54 7.32 -13.87
N SER A 180 1.25 6.09 -14.31
CA SER A 180 -0.11 5.58 -14.48
C SER A 180 -0.10 4.05 -14.45
N TYR A 181 -1.27 3.45 -14.14
CA TYR A 181 -1.57 2.06 -14.43
C TYR A 181 -3.06 1.89 -14.76
N TYR A 182 -3.41 0.93 -15.63
CA TYR A 182 -4.78 0.66 -16.10
C TYR A 182 -4.95 -0.79 -16.53
#